data_02ef275298657ea297a40090810e4921
#
_entry.id   02ef275298657ea297a40090810e4921
#
_cell.length_a   1.000
_cell.length_b   1.000
_cell.length_c   1.000
_cell.angle_alpha   90.00
_cell.angle_beta   90.00
_cell.angle_gamma   90.00
#
_symmetry.space_group_name_H-M   'P 1'
#
loop_
_entity.id
_entity.type
_entity.pdbx_description
1 polymer ?
#
loop_
_entity_poly.entity_id
_entity_poly.type
_entity_poly.pdbx_seq_one_letter_code
_entity_poly.pdbx_strand_id
1 'polypeptide(L)'
;MSRMKATALLVIPLFLLAGCSAFFGFNAFKSLDEPSAPKLSDYQGGSGGLAKLASDLGSPAVVAQLKADPTTTRALESYLETTYQVTTGPLDTPDKESAAMLYGDLYLKTTSGDELVNNIVAAVMTSTQTGNISSLISSIIPADVAGNETGFTAMMVGLLQANKAYQALGSETPPYSVPPGMTMGDVAQKAAVAYLMQAVVNAITPSVVPTTADAIHEMYLLVNNDPTNQISGVSVADPFNPLNPPLTNIFDAAGAPHPK
;
A
#
# COMPACT_ATOMS: atom_id res chain seq x y z
N MET A 1 -54.02 -13.91 33.75
CA MET A 1 -53.83 -14.09 32.30
C MET A 1 -52.97 -12.95 31.66
N SER A 2 -52.01 -12.36 32.38
CA SER A 2 -51.28 -11.16 31.89
C SER A 2 -49.77 -11.41 31.60
N ARG A 3 -49.18 -12.50 32.08
CA ARG A 3 -47.75 -12.78 31.92
C ARG A 3 -47.32 -13.49 30.61
N MET A 4 -48.28 -14.15 29.93
CA MET A 4 -47.96 -14.86 28.66
C MET A 4 -47.89 -13.95 27.43
N LYS A 5 -48.51 -12.77 27.48
CA LYS A 5 -48.54 -11.85 26.32
C LYS A 5 -47.24 -11.03 26.18
N ALA A 6 -46.51 -10.82 27.29
CA ALA A 6 -45.26 -10.05 27.25
C ALA A 6 -44.07 -10.84 26.69
N THR A 7 -44.04 -12.17 26.92
CA THR A 7 -42.96 -13.04 26.47
C THR A 7 -43.01 -13.29 24.95
N ALA A 8 -44.23 -13.38 24.38
CA ALA A 8 -44.39 -13.55 22.95
C ALA A 8 -43.99 -12.30 22.16
N LEU A 9 -44.15 -11.10 22.73
CA LEU A 9 -43.79 -9.85 22.06
C LEU A 9 -42.27 -9.58 22.00
N LEU A 10 -41.53 -10.19 22.92
CA LEU A 10 -40.05 -10.03 23.00
C LEU A 10 -39.30 -11.04 22.14
N VAL A 11 -39.90 -12.19 21.86
CA VAL A 11 -39.26 -13.26 21.06
C VAL A 11 -39.33 -12.97 19.55
N ILE A 12 -40.38 -12.32 19.08
CA ILE A 12 -40.54 -11.99 17.66
C ILE A 12 -39.44 -11.05 17.14
N PRO A 13 -39.05 -9.94 17.79
CA PRO A 13 -37.96 -9.11 17.31
C PRO A 13 -36.59 -9.80 17.42
N LEU A 14 -36.43 -10.74 18.33
CA LEU A 14 -35.18 -11.50 18.45
C LEU A 14 -34.97 -12.49 17.28
N PHE A 15 -36.06 -13.11 16.82
CA PHE A 15 -36.03 -13.96 15.63
C PHE A 15 -35.84 -13.17 14.33
N LEU A 16 -36.38 -11.95 14.26
CA LEU A 16 -36.17 -11.07 13.10
C LEU A 16 -34.70 -10.57 13.02
N LEU A 17 -34.06 -10.31 14.15
CA LEU A 17 -32.63 -9.91 14.18
C LEU A 17 -31.71 -11.09 13.86
N ALA A 18 -32.02 -12.31 14.34
CA ALA A 18 -31.25 -13.50 13.98
C ALA A 18 -31.47 -13.94 12.53
N GLY A 19 -32.68 -13.74 11.99
CA GLY A 19 -33.03 -14.02 10.60
C GLY A 19 -32.34 -13.06 9.62
N CYS A 20 -32.20 -11.77 9.99
CA CYS A 20 -31.51 -10.81 9.13
C CYS A 20 -30.03 -11.14 8.95
N SER A 21 -29.30 -11.53 10.00
CA SER A 21 -27.88 -11.87 9.87
C SER A 21 -27.66 -13.12 9.01
N ALA A 22 -28.56 -14.12 9.08
CA ALA A 22 -28.51 -15.31 8.22
C ALA A 22 -28.90 -14.97 6.76
N PHE A 23 -29.84 -14.04 6.57
CA PHE A 23 -30.29 -13.63 5.23
C PHE A 23 -29.25 -12.74 4.54
N PHE A 24 -28.56 -11.86 5.27
CA PHE A 24 -27.46 -11.05 4.75
C PHE A 24 -26.16 -11.86 4.62
N GLY A 25 -25.99 -12.97 5.34
CA GLY A 25 -24.87 -13.90 5.17
C GLY A 25 -25.03 -14.83 3.97
N PHE A 26 -26.24 -15.04 3.48
CA PHE A 26 -26.52 -15.85 2.30
C PHE A 26 -26.80 -14.96 1.09
N ASN A 27 -25.72 -14.41 0.52
CA ASN A 27 -25.83 -13.71 -0.77
C ASN A 27 -25.95 -14.77 -1.89
N ALA A 28 -27.21 -15.04 -2.30
CA ALA A 28 -27.51 -15.95 -3.42
C ALA A 28 -26.92 -15.47 -4.76
N PHE A 29 -26.50 -14.21 -4.82
CA PHE A 29 -25.89 -13.57 -5.99
C PHE A 29 -24.37 -13.40 -5.85
N LYS A 30 -23.76 -13.95 -4.79
CA LYS A 30 -22.32 -13.82 -4.54
C LYS A 30 -21.47 -14.24 -5.76
N SER A 31 -21.91 -15.28 -6.47
CA SER A 31 -21.25 -15.73 -7.69
C SER A 31 -21.46 -14.83 -8.91
N LEU A 32 -22.46 -13.93 -8.86
CA LEU A 32 -22.72 -12.93 -9.89
C LEU A 32 -22.00 -11.61 -9.59
N ASP A 33 -21.69 -11.36 -8.32
CA ASP A 33 -20.98 -10.18 -7.84
C ASP A 33 -19.44 -10.41 -7.76
N GLU A 34 -18.98 -11.65 -7.91
CA GLU A 34 -17.55 -11.90 -7.97
C GLU A 34 -17.00 -11.31 -9.27
N PRO A 35 -16.08 -10.34 -9.19
CA PRO A 35 -15.47 -9.80 -10.39
C PRO A 35 -14.76 -10.93 -11.15
N SER A 36 -14.82 -10.90 -12.46
CA SER A 36 -14.07 -11.84 -13.29
C SER A 36 -12.58 -11.74 -12.93
N ALA A 37 -11.89 -12.89 -12.93
CA ALA A 37 -10.46 -12.90 -12.65
C ALA A 37 -9.73 -11.92 -13.58
N PRO A 38 -8.91 -10.99 -13.01
CA PRO A 38 -8.22 -9.99 -13.79
C PRO A 38 -7.26 -10.63 -14.79
N LYS A 39 -7.19 -10.08 -16.01
CA LYS A 39 -6.27 -10.53 -17.05
C LYS A 39 -5.48 -9.34 -17.58
N LEU A 40 -4.23 -9.54 -17.91
CA LEU A 40 -3.40 -8.48 -18.47
C LEU A 40 -4.06 -7.79 -19.67
N SER A 41 -4.71 -8.56 -20.56
CA SER A 41 -5.42 -8.04 -21.74
C SER A 41 -6.50 -7.00 -21.42
N ASP A 42 -7.08 -7.04 -20.22
CA ASP A 42 -8.15 -6.13 -19.80
C ASP A 42 -7.60 -4.70 -19.55
N TYR A 43 -6.30 -4.57 -19.38
CA TYR A 43 -5.61 -3.34 -18.98
C TYR A 43 -4.66 -2.81 -20.08
N GLN A 44 -4.45 -3.57 -21.15
CA GLN A 44 -3.65 -3.18 -22.30
C GLN A 44 -4.51 -2.39 -23.31
N GLY A 45 -4.65 -1.10 -23.11
CA GLY A 45 -5.47 -0.29 -23.99
C GLY A 45 -5.26 1.23 -23.75
N GLY A 46 -4.04 1.61 -23.42
CA GLY A 46 -3.71 3.00 -23.10
C GLY A 46 -4.50 3.51 -21.89
N SER A 47 -4.93 4.77 -21.94
CA SER A 47 -5.66 5.42 -20.84
C SER A 47 -6.91 4.69 -20.38
N GLY A 48 -7.65 4.04 -21.29
CA GLY A 48 -8.84 3.26 -20.93
C GLY A 48 -8.52 2.01 -20.10
N GLY A 49 -7.46 1.29 -20.45
CA GLY A 49 -6.98 0.13 -19.70
C GLY A 49 -6.41 0.53 -18.34
N LEU A 50 -5.64 1.61 -18.26
CA LEU A 50 -5.12 2.14 -17.00
C LEU A 50 -6.22 2.65 -16.08
N ALA A 51 -7.25 3.31 -16.61
CA ALA A 51 -8.41 3.73 -15.83
C ALA A 51 -9.19 2.53 -15.26
N LYS A 52 -9.33 1.45 -16.04
CA LYS A 52 -9.93 0.21 -15.55
C LYS A 52 -9.09 -0.40 -14.43
N LEU A 53 -7.77 -0.48 -14.59
CA LEU A 53 -6.87 -0.99 -13.55
C LEU A 53 -6.98 -0.17 -12.26
N ALA A 54 -7.03 1.16 -12.36
CA ALA A 54 -7.23 2.04 -11.21
C ALA A 54 -8.52 1.70 -10.45
N SER A 55 -9.63 1.53 -11.19
CA SER A 55 -10.91 1.11 -10.61
C SER A 55 -10.83 -0.26 -9.94
N ASP A 56 -10.19 -1.21 -10.59
CA ASP A 56 -10.07 -2.58 -10.12
C ASP A 56 -9.17 -2.69 -8.89
N LEU A 57 -8.09 -1.92 -8.80
CA LEU A 57 -7.26 -1.80 -7.61
C LEU A 57 -7.99 -1.13 -6.42
N GLY A 58 -9.07 -0.39 -6.68
CA GLY A 58 -10.01 0.08 -5.65
C GLY A 58 -10.90 -1.03 -5.07
N SER A 59 -10.98 -2.20 -5.71
CA SER A 59 -11.81 -3.33 -5.28
C SER A 59 -11.00 -4.33 -4.44
N PRO A 60 -11.33 -4.53 -3.15
CA PRO A 60 -10.66 -5.54 -2.32
C PRO A 60 -10.73 -6.96 -2.89
N ALA A 61 -11.82 -7.29 -3.59
CA ALA A 61 -11.99 -8.61 -4.21
C ALA A 61 -10.99 -8.83 -5.37
N VAL A 62 -10.79 -7.82 -6.23
CA VAL A 62 -9.80 -7.88 -7.31
C VAL A 62 -8.38 -7.92 -6.75
N VAL A 63 -8.08 -7.11 -5.73
CA VAL A 63 -6.77 -7.15 -5.06
C VAL A 63 -6.49 -8.54 -4.47
N ALA A 64 -7.49 -9.17 -3.84
CA ALA A 64 -7.35 -10.54 -3.33
C ALA A 64 -7.08 -11.56 -4.44
N GLN A 65 -7.73 -11.42 -5.61
CA GLN A 65 -7.46 -12.26 -6.77
C GLN A 65 -6.04 -12.05 -7.32
N LEU A 66 -5.56 -10.79 -7.40
CA LEU A 66 -4.19 -10.48 -7.82
C LEU A 66 -3.17 -11.05 -6.83
N LYS A 67 -3.38 -10.94 -5.53
CA LYS A 67 -2.53 -11.59 -4.51
C LYS A 67 -2.46 -13.11 -4.70
N ALA A 68 -3.56 -13.74 -5.11
CA ALA A 68 -3.66 -15.19 -5.32
C ALA A 68 -3.09 -15.65 -6.67
N ASP A 69 -2.95 -14.74 -7.65
CA ASP A 69 -2.39 -15.02 -8.98
C ASP A 69 -1.10 -14.22 -9.23
N PRO A 70 0.05 -14.70 -8.75
CA PRO A 70 1.33 -14.02 -8.95
C PRO A 70 1.76 -13.97 -10.43
N THR A 71 1.19 -14.79 -11.31
CA THR A 71 1.52 -14.77 -12.74
C THR A 71 0.91 -13.54 -13.40
N THR A 72 -0.37 -13.32 -13.20
CA THR A 72 -1.06 -12.10 -13.70
C THR A 72 -0.50 -10.85 -13.06
N THR A 73 -0.21 -10.87 -11.75
CA THR A 73 0.36 -9.73 -11.04
C THR A 73 1.71 -9.33 -11.62
N ARG A 74 2.65 -10.26 -11.82
CA ARG A 74 3.96 -9.97 -12.45
C ARG A 74 3.82 -9.48 -13.89
N ALA A 75 2.86 -10.00 -14.64
CA ALA A 75 2.61 -9.52 -16.00
C ALA A 75 2.11 -8.07 -16.02
N LEU A 76 1.26 -7.70 -15.05
CA LEU A 76 0.83 -6.31 -14.84
C LEU A 76 1.97 -5.40 -14.38
N GLU A 77 2.77 -5.84 -13.43
CA GLU A 77 3.97 -5.13 -12.98
C GLU A 77 4.90 -4.83 -14.17
N SER A 78 5.21 -5.84 -14.98
CA SER A 78 6.06 -5.68 -16.16
C SER A 78 5.45 -4.75 -17.21
N TYR A 79 4.14 -4.82 -17.42
CA TYR A 79 3.43 -3.92 -18.33
C TYR A 79 3.50 -2.48 -17.87
N LEU A 80 3.19 -2.22 -16.60
CA LEU A 80 3.23 -0.88 -16.04
C LEU A 80 4.67 -0.33 -16.02
N GLU A 81 5.64 -1.16 -15.61
CA GLU A 81 7.05 -0.77 -15.61
C GLU A 81 7.52 -0.39 -17.02
N THR A 82 7.20 -1.20 -18.02
CA THR A 82 7.53 -0.88 -19.42
C THR A 82 6.85 0.40 -19.86
N THR A 83 5.63 0.67 -19.41
CA THR A 83 4.86 1.85 -19.81
C THR A 83 5.45 3.13 -19.23
N TYR A 84 5.82 3.14 -17.92
CA TYR A 84 6.37 4.37 -17.31
C TYR A 84 7.88 4.55 -17.53
N GLN A 85 8.63 3.46 -17.73
CA GLN A 85 10.09 3.51 -17.94
C GLN A 85 10.50 3.72 -19.39
N VAL A 86 9.59 3.98 -20.32
CA VAL A 86 9.98 4.19 -21.74
C VAL A 86 11.22 5.08 -21.82
N THR A 87 12.30 4.48 -22.22
CA THR A 87 13.68 4.61 -21.84
C THR A 87 14.42 5.89 -22.33
N THR A 88 13.77 6.87 -22.86
CA THR A 88 14.46 8.01 -23.47
C THR A 88 13.72 9.33 -23.24
N GLY A 89 13.48 9.65 -22.00
CA GLY A 89 12.94 10.97 -21.66
C GLY A 89 12.02 10.95 -20.44
N PRO A 90 11.62 12.13 -20.01
CA PRO A 90 10.69 12.30 -18.93
C PRO A 90 9.35 11.62 -19.22
N LEU A 91 8.54 11.42 -18.18
CA LEU A 91 7.16 10.95 -18.28
C LEU A 91 6.30 12.04 -18.94
N ASP A 92 6.39 12.15 -20.26
CA ASP A 92 5.82 13.24 -21.05
C ASP A 92 4.37 13.01 -21.49
N THR A 93 3.76 11.91 -21.06
CA THR A 93 2.38 11.55 -21.40
C THR A 93 1.56 11.17 -20.16
N PRO A 94 0.24 11.52 -20.15
CA PRO A 94 -0.67 11.14 -19.06
C PRO A 94 -0.67 9.64 -18.75
N ASP A 95 -0.48 8.80 -19.75
CA ASP A 95 -0.46 7.35 -19.58
C ASP A 95 0.77 6.88 -18.81
N LYS A 96 1.93 7.52 -19.01
CA LYS A 96 3.16 7.18 -18.26
C LYS A 96 3.05 7.57 -16.79
N GLU A 97 2.54 8.77 -16.51
CA GLU A 97 2.30 9.24 -15.15
C GLU A 97 1.30 8.33 -14.43
N SER A 98 0.20 8.01 -15.10
CA SER A 98 -0.79 7.06 -14.60
C SER A 98 -0.20 5.67 -14.35
N ALA A 99 0.63 5.16 -15.26
CA ALA A 99 1.29 3.87 -15.10
C ALA A 99 2.27 3.85 -13.92
N ALA A 100 3.02 4.93 -13.67
CA ALA A 100 3.91 5.03 -12.51
C ALA A 100 3.12 4.99 -11.19
N MET A 101 2.02 5.76 -11.10
CA MET A 101 1.15 5.75 -9.92
C MET A 101 0.53 4.37 -9.68
N LEU A 102 0.02 3.74 -10.74
CA LEU A 102 -0.61 2.41 -10.65
C LEU A 102 0.40 1.30 -10.35
N TYR A 103 1.64 1.41 -10.84
CA TYR A 103 2.70 0.47 -10.48
C TYR A 103 2.99 0.51 -8.98
N GLY A 104 3.13 1.72 -8.41
CA GLY A 104 3.29 1.87 -6.97
C GLY A 104 2.10 1.31 -6.19
N ASP A 105 0.88 1.64 -6.62
CA ASP A 105 -0.35 1.19 -5.96
C ASP A 105 -0.54 -0.34 -6.04
N LEU A 106 -0.23 -0.96 -7.19
CA LEU A 106 -0.27 -2.41 -7.38
C LEU A 106 0.66 -3.11 -6.39
N TYR A 107 1.93 -2.70 -6.30
CA TYR A 107 2.87 -3.29 -5.35
C TYR A 107 2.42 -3.12 -3.90
N LEU A 108 2.01 -1.92 -3.51
CA LEU A 108 1.58 -1.66 -2.13
C LEU A 108 0.37 -2.52 -1.76
N LYS A 109 -0.62 -2.64 -2.64
CA LYS A 109 -1.84 -3.40 -2.38
C LYS A 109 -1.64 -4.91 -2.41
N THR A 110 -0.75 -5.40 -3.26
CA THR A 110 -0.50 -6.85 -3.37
C THR A 110 0.45 -7.39 -2.30
N THR A 111 1.23 -6.53 -1.62
CA THR A 111 2.25 -6.93 -0.63
C THR A 111 1.98 -6.43 0.80
N SER A 112 0.78 -5.98 1.13
CA SER A 112 0.42 -5.38 2.42
C SER A 112 1.12 -4.03 2.72
N GLY A 113 1.81 -3.45 1.75
CA GLY A 113 2.43 -2.12 1.88
C GLY A 113 1.41 -1.00 2.06
N ASP A 114 0.23 -1.12 1.46
CA ASP A 114 -0.86 -0.14 1.62
C ASP A 114 -1.38 -0.09 3.08
N GLU A 115 -1.46 -1.25 3.74
CA GLU A 115 -1.82 -1.33 5.16
C GLU A 115 -0.74 -0.68 6.04
N LEU A 116 0.55 -0.91 5.73
CA LEU A 116 1.66 -0.23 6.42
C LEU A 116 1.55 1.29 6.27
N VAL A 117 1.29 1.80 5.06
CA VAL A 117 1.08 3.25 4.81
C VAL A 117 -0.03 3.79 5.70
N ASN A 118 -1.18 3.13 5.71
CA ASN A 118 -2.34 3.54 6.52
C ASN A 118 -2.03 3.53 8.02
N ASN A 119 -1.33 2.50 8.49
CA ASN A 119 -0.95 2.37 9.90
C ASN A 119 0.04 3.47 10.32
N ILE A 120 1.02 3.81 9.48
CA ILE A 120 1.96 4.92 9.74
C ILE A 120 1.21 6.25 9.81
N VAL A 121 0.34 6.53 8.84
CA VAL A 121 -0.47 7.76 8.83
C VAL A 121 -1.34 7.85 10.08
N ALA A 122 -2.02 6.77 10.45
CA ALA A 122 -2.83 6.71 11.67
C ALA A 122 -1.98 6.93 12.93
N ALA A 123 -0.80 6.30 13.01
CA ALA A 123 0.12 6.47 14.13
C ALA A 123 0.61 7.91 14.27
N VAL A 124 0.97 8.56 13.17
CA VAL A 124 1.40 9.98 13.16
C VAL A 124 0.27 10.90 13.59
N MET A 125 -0.96 10.65 13.14
CA MET A 125 -2.12 11.48 13.49
C MET A 125 -2.60 11.29 14.95
N THR A 126 -2.34 10.12 15.54
CA THR A 126 -2.80 9.79 16.90
C THR A 126 -1.72 9.91 17.97
N SER A 127 -0.43 10.00 17.57
CA SER A 127 0.69 10.06 18.52
C SER A 127 0.76 11.39 19.24
N THR A 128 0.17 11.46 20.42
CA THR A 128 0.62 12.33 21.49
C THR A 128 1.86 11.71 22.14
N GLN A 129 2.97 11.92 21.56
CA GLN A 129 4.38 11.84 22.00
C GLN A 129 4.75 11.25 23.38
N THR A 130 4.37 10.05 23.75
CA THR A 130 4.93 9.42 24.97
C THR A 130 5.06 7.89 24.89
N GLY A 131 4.98 7.29 23.72
CA GLY A 131 5.03 5.85 23.56
C GLY A 131 6.46 5.30 23.45
N ASN A 132 6.66 4.10 23.99
CA ASN A 132 7.82 3.28 23.73
C ASN A 132 7.93 3.00 22.21
N ILE A 133 9.10 3.24 21.61
CA ILE A 133 9.36 3.03 20.19
C ILE A 133 8.96 1.62 19.74
N SER A 134 9.22 0.61 20.56
CA SER A 134 8.83 -0.77 20.24
C SER A 134 7.32 -0.95 20.10
N SER A 135 6.51 -0.28 20.93
CA SER A 135 5.05 -0.33 20.81
C SER A 135 4.56 0.39 19.57
N LEU A 136 5.21 1.48 19.16
CA LEU A 136 4.91 2.17 17.93
C LEU A 136 5.21 1.29 16.72
N ILE A 137 6.41 0.70 16.66
CA ILE A 137 6.80 -0.21 15.57
C ILE A 137 5.80 -1.37 15.46
N SER A 138 5.45 -2.01 16.58
CA SER A 138 4.48 -3.12 16.58
C SER A 138 3.08 -2.68 16.11
N SER A 139 2.70 -1.42 16.27
CA SER A 139 1.39 -0.93 15.85
C SER A 139 1.32 -0.57 14.35
N ILE A 140 2.46 -0.31 13.72
CA ILE A 140 2.49 0.06 12.30
C ILE A 140 2.67 -1.14 11.37
N ILE A 141 3.28 -2.22 11.84
CA ILE A 141 3.47 -3.43 11.01
C ILE A 141 2.14 -4.16 10.83
N PRO A 142 1.74 -4.47 9.58
CA PRO A 142 0.54 -5.24 9.31
C PRO A 142 0.57 -6.62 9.97
N ALA A 143 -0.58 -7.05 10.52
CA ALA A 143 -0.67 -8.28 11.29
C ALA A 143 -0.36 -9.56 10.48
N ASP A 144 -0.62 -9.53 9.18
CA ASP A 144 -0.38 -10.64 8.24
C ASP A 144 1.10 -10.85 7.93
N VAL A 145 1.94 -9.84 8.16
CA VAL A 145 3.39 -9.91 7.97
C VAL A 145 4.18 -9.92 9.28
N ALA A 146 3.53 -9.60 10.40
CA ALA A 146 4.15 -9.70 11.72
C ALA A 146 4.50 -11.16 12.04
N GLY A 147 5.78 -11.45 12.30
CA GLY A 147 6.25 -12.83 12.52
C GLY A 147 6.32 -13.71 11.25
N ASN A 148 6.09 -13.15 10.06
CA ASN A 148 6.21 -13.81 8.77
C ASN A 148 7.28 -13.13 7.92
N GLU A 149 8.50 -13.64 7.96
CA GLU A 149 9.64 -13.04 7.26
C GLU A 149 9.45 -12.95 5.75
N THR A 150 8.85 -13.97 5.14
CA THR A 150 8.56 -13.97 3.70
C THR A 150 7.57 -12.85 3.34
N GLY A 151 6.50 -12.70 4.12
CA GLY A 151 5.52 -11.62 3.96
C GLY A 151 6.12 -10.25 4.19
N PHE A 152 6.93 -10.09 5.25
CA PHE A 152 7.64 -8.86 5.57
C PHE A 152 8.60 -8.47 4.43
N THR A 153 9.38 -9.43 3.93
CA THR A 153 10.30 -9.21 2.81
C THR A 153 9.55 -8.78 1.55
N ALA A 154 8.43 -9.45 1.23
CA ALA A 154 7.61 -9.08 0.08
C ALA A 154 7.04 -7.66 0.21
N MET A 155 6.56 -7.27 1.39
CA MET A 155 6.08 -5.92 1.70
C MET A 155 7.20 -4.88 1.52
N MET A 156 8.38 -5.13 2.08
CA MET A 156 9.51 -4.21 1.96
C MET A 156 9.98 -4.06 0.51
N VAL A 157 10.10 -5.16 -0.23
CA VAL A 157 10.41 -5.12 -1.67
C VAL A 157 9.34 -4.34 -2.43
N GLY A 158 8.06 -4.55 -2.13
CA GLY A 158 6.96 -3.79 -2.71
C GLY A 158 7.09 -2.28 -2.49
N LEU A 159 7.43 -1.86 -1.27
CA LEU A 159 7.69 -0.44 -0.94
C LEU A 159 8.87 0.13 -1.73
N LEU A 160 9.97 -0.63 -1.88
CA LEU A 160 11.13 -0.19 -2.65
C LEU A 160 10.81 -0.06 -4.15
N GLN A 161 10.00 -0.97 -4.71
CA GLN A 161 9.54 -0.87 -6.09
C GLN A 161 8.57 0.30 -6.29
N ALA A 162 7.63 0.50 -5.36
CA ALA A 162 6.74 1.65 -5.38
C ALA A 162 7.53 2.97 -5.32
N ASN A 163 8.56 3.04 -4.45
CA ASN A 163 9.44 4.22 -4.38
C ASN A 163 10.13 4.53 -5.71
N LYS A 164 10.59 3.50 -6.43
CA LYS A 164 11.21 3.67 -7.76
C LYS A 164 10.26 4.37 -8.74
N ALA A 165 8.99 3.95 -8.76
CA ALA A 165 7.98 4.55 -9.64
C ALA A 165 7.62 6.00 -9.21
N TYR A 166 7.48 6.23 -7.90
CA TYR A 166 7.20 7.57 -7.37
C TYR A 166 8.39 8.54 -7.58
N GLN A 167 9.63 8.08 -7.53
CA GLN A 167 10.78 8.89 -7.90
C GLN A 167 10.78 9.26 -9.38
N ALA A 168 10.42 8.31 -10.26
CA ALA A 168 10.27 8.60 -11.68
C ALA A 168 9.19 9.65 -11.91
N LEU A 169 8.01 9.50 -11.29
CA LEU A 169 6.92 10.49 -11.32
C LEU A 169 7.39 11.86 -10.81
N GLY A 170 8.01 11.89 -9.64
CA GLY A 170 8.46 13.14 -9.01
C GLY A 170 9.61 13.85 -9.74
N SER A 171 10.26 13.18 -10.69
CA SER A 171 11.25 13.81 -11.57
C SER A 171 10.62 14.68 -12.66
N GLU A 172 9.30 14.59 -12.82
CA GLU A 172 8.52 15.38 -13.76
C GLU A 172 8.00 16.67 -13.13
N THR A 173 7.53 17.57 -13.99
CA THR A 173 6.94 18.83 -13.54
C THR A 173 5.43 18.71 -13.42
N PRO A 174 4.83 19.04 -12.26
CA PRO A 174 3.37 19.07 -12.11
C PRO A 174 2.71 20.06 -13.09
N PRO A 175 1.42 19.90 -13.44
CA PRO A 175 0.46 18.96 -12.83
C PRO A 175 0.53 17.56 -13.43
N TYR A 176 0.30 16.54 -12.59
CA TYR A 176 0.27 15.14 -13.01
C TYR A 176 -1.13 14.66 -13.39
N SER A 177 -1.20 13.72 -14.33
CA SER A 177 -2.44 13.06 -14.75
C SER A 177 -2.75 11.89 -13.81
N VAL A 178 -3.63 12.12 -12.85
CA VAL A 178 -4.01 11.15 -11.83
C VAL A 178 -5.07 10.18 -12.37
N PRO A 179 -4.89 8.86 -12.22
CA PRO A 179 -5.90 7.89 -12.61
C PRO A 179 -7.22 8.08 -11.85
N PRO A 180 -8.36 7.73 -12.48
CA PRO A 180 -9.67 7.82 -11.81
C PRO A 180 -9.71 7.06 -10.48
N GLY A 181 -10.26 7.68 -9.43
CA GLY A 181 -10.36 7.09 -8.10
C GLY A 181 -9.12 7.21 -7.23
N MET A 182 -8.02 7.76 -7.73
CA MET A 182 -6.85 8.14 -6.95
C MET A 182 -6.83 9.64 -6.70
N THR A 183 -6.12 10.09 -5.68
CA THR A 183 -5.83 11.51 -5.42
C THR A 183 -4.33 11.74 -5.30
N MET A 184 -3.86 12.93 -5.61
CA MET A 184 -2.45 13.28 -5.37
C MET A 184 -2.08 13.22 -3.90
N GLY A 185 -3.04 13.45 -2.98
CA GLY A 185 -2.83 13.27 -1.55
C GLY A 185 -2.49 11.83 -1.18
N ASP A 186 -3.22 10.86 -1.72
CA ASP A 186 -2.93 9.43 -1.52
C ASP A 186 -1.57 9.05 -2.11
N VAL A 187 -1.26 9.54 -3.30
CA VAL A 187 0.04 9.31 -3.96
C VAL A 187 1.18 9.89 -3.11
N ALA A 188 1.02 11.11 -2.59
CA ALA A 188 2.02 11.76 -1.75
C ALA A 188 2.27 10.99 -0.43
N GLN A 189 1.23 10.50 0.23
CA GLN A 189 1.36 9.68 1.44
C GLN A 189 2.11 8.38 1.16
N LYS A 190 1.73 7.66 0.10
CA LYS A 190 2.38 6.42 -0.32
C LYS A 190 3.84 6.66 -0.71
N ALA A 191 4.11 7.71 -1.46
CA ALA A 191 5.46 8.10 -1.86
C ALA A 191 6.34 8.43 -0.65
N ALA A 192 5.81 9.16 0.34
CA ALA A 192 6.54 9.51 1.55
C ALA A 192 6.95 8.27 2.35
N VAL A 193 6.03 7.33 2.55
CA VAL A 193 6.33 6.09 3.30
C VAL A 193 7.30 5.20 2.52
N ALA A 194 7.09 5.02 1.22
CA ALA A 194 7.98 4.23 0.38
C ALA A 194 9.41 4.82 0.36
N TYR A 195 9.52 6.14 0.29
CA TYR A 195 10.80 6.85 0.36
C TYR A 195 11.47 6.72 1.73
N LEU A 196 10.70 6.85 2.82
CA LEU A 196 11.21 6.63 4.18
C LEU A 196 11.79 5.22 4.34
N MET A 197 11.08 4.20 3.85
CA MET A 197 11.58 2.82 3.93
C MET A 197 12.85 2.63 3.10
N GLN A 198 12.94 3.22 1.93
CA GLN A 198 14.17 3.22 1.14
C GLN A 198 15.33 3.90 1.89
N ALA A 199 15.08 5.03 2.55
CA ALA A 199 16.11 5.72 3.33
C ALA A 199 16.60 4.88 4.52
N VAL A 200 15.70 4.16 5.20
CA VAL A 200 16.07 3.22 6.27
C VAL A 200 16.94 2.08 5.73
N VAL A 201 16.52 1.44 4.64
CA VAL A 201 17.31 0.37 3.99
C VAL A 201 18.68 0.87 3.58
N ASN A 202 18.77 2.06 2.99
CA ASN A 202 20.04 2.67 2.57
C ASN A 202 20.95 3.01 3.76
N ALA A 203 20.38 3.38 4.90
CA ALA A 203 21.14 3.66 6.11
C ALA A 203 21.75 2.38 6.72
N ILE A 204 21.10 1.24 6.57
CA ILE A 204 21.56 -0.06 7.03
C ILE A 204 22.59 -0.64 6.05
N THR A 205 22.36 -0.47 4.74
CA THR A 205 23.23 -0.96 3.66
C THR A 205 24.14 0.18 3.15
N PRO A 206 25.46 0.03 3.06
CA PRO A 206 26.32 -1.07 3.48
C PRO A 206 26.89 -0.91 4.91
N SER A 207 26.35 0.02 5.72
CA SER A 207 26.95 0.40 7.01
C SER A 207 26.90 -0.73 8.06
N VAL A 208 25.87 -1.59 7.99
CA VAL A 208 25.67 -2.73 8.92
C VAL A 208 25.80 -4.04 8.18
N VAL A 209 25.15 -4.18 7.02
CA VAL A 209 25.12 -5.40 6.21
C VAL A 209 25.35 -5.11 4.73
N PRO A 210 25.86 -6.07 3.94
CA PRO A 210 26.35 -5.80 2.59
C PRO A 210 25.24 -5.61 1.55
N THR A 211 24.05 -6.18 1.75
CA THR A 211 23.01 -6.17 0.74
C THR A 211 21.67 -5.63 1.25
N THR A 212 20.83 -5.17 0.32
CA THR A 212 19.43 -4.78 0.61
C THR A 212 18.62 -5.93 1.22
N ALA A 213 18.83 -7.16 0.77
CA ALA A 213 18.15 -8.32 1.33
C ALA A 213 18.52 -8.55 2.79
N ASP A 214 19.80 -8.44 3.12
CA ASP A 214 20.28 -8.55 4.50
C ASP A 214 19.72 -7.39 5.36
N ALA A 215 19.65 -6.18 4.81
CA ALA A 215 19.07 -5.04 5.52
C ALA A 215 17.58 -5.26 5.85
N ILE A 216 16.82 -5.82 4.93
CA ILE A 216 15.40 -6.18 5.15
C ILE A 216 15.30 -7.27 6.23
N HIS A 217 16.17 -8.28 6.21
CA HIS A 217 16.23 -9.31 7.23
C HIS A 217 16.49 -8.73 8.63
N GLU A 218 17.49 -7.86 8.76
CA GLU A 218 17.81 -7.18 10.02
C GLU A 218 16.63 -6.31 10.52
N MET A 219 15.92 -5.64 9.60
CA MET A 219 14.70 -4.90 9.96
C MET A 219 13.60 -5.85 10.47
N TYR A 220 13.45 -7.02 9.87
CA TYR A 220 12.52 -8.04 10.36
C TYR A 220 12.89 -8.52 11.77
N LEU A 221 14.16 -8.80 12.04
CA LEU A 221 14.64 -9.17 13.37
C LEU A 221 14.37 -8.06 14.41
N LEU A 222 14.61 -6.79 14.05
CA LEU A 222 14.33 -5.65 14.91
C LEU A 222 12.84 -5.54 15.26
N VAL A 223 11.97 -5.67 14.26
CA VAL A 223 10.51 -5.61 14.43
C VAL A 223 10.00 -6.70 15.37
N ASN A 224 10.61 -7.88 15.32
CA ASN A 224 10.27 -9.01 16.18
C ASN A 224 11.01 -9.02 17.53
N ASN A 225 11.74 -7.93 17.85
CA ASN A 225 12.55 -7.81 19.06
C ASN A 225 13.58 -8.95 19.20
N ASP A 226 14.12 -9.47 18.10
CA ASP A 226 15.16 -10.47 18.12
C ASP A 226 16.49 -9.84 18.57
N PRO A 227 17.13 -10.35 19.63
CA PRO A 227 18.37 -9.80 20.15
C PRO A 227 19.57 -9.96 19.21
N THR A 228 19.45 -10.74 18.14
CA THR A 228 20.52 -10.94 17.14
C THR A 228 20.57 -9.83 16.09
N ASN A 229 19.57 -8.93 16.04
CA ASN A 229 19.58 -7.81 15.09
C ASN A 229 20.82 -6.90 15.30
N GLN A 230 21.33 -6.37 14.20
CA GLN A 230 22.58 -5.58 14.16
C GLN A 230 22.33 -4.07 13.95
N ILE A 231 21.08 -3.62 13.94
CA ILE A 231 20.71 -2.23 13.59
C ILE A 231 20.97 -1.23 14.73
N SER A 232 21.42 -1.65 15.90
CA SER A 232 21.65 -0.76 17.03
C SER A 232 22.61 0.39 16.68
N GLY A 233 22.15 1.64 16.81
CA GLY A 233 22.95 2.84 16.56
C GLY A 233 22.95 3.35 15.11
N VAL A 234 22.18 2.77 14.21
CA VAL A 234 21.99 3.30 12.85
C VAL A 234 21.20 4.61 12.91
N SER A 235 21.78 5.66 12.34
CA SER A 235 21.09 6.95 12.15
C SER A 235 20.60 7.04 10.71
N VAL A 236 19.32 7.21 10.53
CA VAL A 236 18.72 7.50 9.21
C VAL A 236 18.94 8.99 8.93
N ALA A 237 19.60 9.31 7.81
CA ALA A 237 19.65 10.68 7.34
C ALA A 237 18.23 11.19 7.09
N ASP A 238 17.99 12.51 7.28
CA ASP A 238 16.67 13.10 7.05
C ASP A 238 16.15 12.74 5.64
N PRO A 239 15.13 11.90 5.53
CA PRO A 239 14.62 11.44 4.24
C PRO A 239 13.90 12.57 3.48
N PHE A 240 13.50 13.63 4.17
CA PHE A 240 12.80 14.77 3.63
C PHE A 240 13.71 15.96 3.40
N ASN A 241 15.03 15.74 3.33
CA ASN A 241 15.98 16.79 3.00
C ASN A 241 15.47 17.58 1.77
N PRO A 242 15.37 18.93 1.84
CA PRO A 242 14.85 19.76 0.75
C PRO A 242 15.63 19.65 -0.57
N LEU A 243 16.74 18.90 -0.58
CA LEU A 243 17.49 18.58 -1.78
C LEU A 243 16.97 17.34 -2.54
N ASN A 244 15.79 16.78 -2.17
CA ASN A 244 15.17 15.67 -2.88
C ASN A 244 13.99 16.15 -3.77
N PRO A 245 14.25 16.65 -4.99
CA PRO A 245 13.24 17.23 -5.85
C PRO A 245 12.05 16.30 -6.17
N PRO A 246 12.25 15.00 -6.42
CA PRO A 246 11.15 14.13 -6.78
C PRO A 246 10.04 14.09 -5.74
N LEU A 247 10.38 13.98 -4.46
CA LEU A 247 9.38 13.93 -3.40
C LEU A 247 8.70 15.31 -3.21
N THR A 248 9.48 16.39 -3.26
CA THR A 248 8.98 17.77 -3.20
C THR A 248 7.94 18.04 -4.27
N ASN A 249 8.19 17.68 -5.54
CA ASN A 249 7.25 17.87 -6.63
C ASN A 249 5.92 17.13 -6.42
N ILE A 250 5.95 15.92 -5.84
CA ILE A 250 4.73 15.16 -5.51
C ILE A 250 3.94 15.86 -4.40
N PHE A 251 4.62 16.38 -3.36
CA PHE A 251 3.95 17.11 -2.27
C PHE A 251 3.34 18.42 -2.76
N ASP A 252 4.06 19.17 -3.60
CA ASP A 252 3.55 20.40 -4.22
C ASP A 252 2.30 20.14 -5.04
N ALA A 253 2.31 19.09 -5.87
CA ALA A 253 1.15 18.68 -6.67
C ALA A 253 -0.05 18.25 -5.80
N ALA A 254 0.21 17.71 -4.62
CA ALA A 254 -0.82 17.35 -3.65
C ALA A 254 -1.36 18.56 -2.85
N GLY A 255 -0.72 19.73 -2.96
CA GLY A 255 -1.01 20.88 -2.09
C GLY A 255 -0.69 20.61 -0.61
N ALA A 256 0.19 19.65 -0.34
CA ALA A 256 0.55 19.22 1.01
C ALA A 256 1.78 19.99 1.51
N PRO A 257 1.82 20.32 2.82
CA PRO A 257 3.01 20.92 3.40
C PRO A 257 4.17 19.94 3.35
N HIS A 258 5.35 20.45 3.03
CA HIS A 258 6.57 19.64 3.08
C HIS A 258 6.85 19.20 4.53
N PRO A 259 7.18 17.95 4.77
CA PRO A 259 7.67 17.49 6.07
C PRO A 259 8.91 18.31 6.46
N LYS A 260 8.96 18.72 7.71
CA LYS A 260 10.08 19.50 8.27
C LYS A 260 11.03 18.59 9.02
#